data_d80fcb80c5c254f70965f92d8fc652ce
#
_entry.id   d80fcb80c5c254f70965f92d8fc652ce
#
_cell.length_a   1.000
_cell.length_b   1.000
_cell.length_c   1.000
_cell.angle_alpha   90.00
_cell.angle_beta   90.00
_cell.angle_gamma   90.00
#
_symmetry.space_group_name_H-M   'P 1'
#
loop_
_entity.id
_entity.type
_entity.pdbx_description
1 polymer ?
#
loop_
_entity_poly.entity_id
_entity_poly.type
_entity_poly.pdbx_seq_one_letter_code
_entity_poly.pdbx_strand_id
1 'polypeptide(L)'
;ICDEFKSKVGYLPEERGLYKKMKVLETLLYFAELKGKSAKDISQKAMEYLERFDLKDRANSKIEDLSKGNQQKIQFITSILHDPEFLILDEPFSGLDPINTSLLTDIIIEMKKKGKVIILSTHLMDFAERLCDNIAMIDKGNIILNGRLNEIKSKYANKNITIAAKGDVSFLNSLPFVESVENFGNTMGIKVNSENDIQLLLKALTDNNLIVTKFDANTISLHEIFVSLAGTEINEEKGGVK
;
A
#
# COMPACT_ATOMS: atom_id res chain seq x y z
N ILE A 1 -1.00 17.70 25.87
CA ILE A 1 -0.14 17.58 24.68
C ILE A 1 0.26 18.99 24.32
N CYS A 2 1.58 19.27 24.29
CA CYS A 2 2.13 20.61 24.01
C CYS A 2 1.71 21.05 22.59
N ASP A 3 1.42 22.35 22.41
CA ASP A 3 1.01 22.89 21.10
C ASP A 3 2.11 22.74 20.03
N GLU A 4 3.36 22.73 20.45
CA GLU A 4 4.50 22.41 19.60
C GLU A 4 4.41 21.01 19.00
N PHE A 5 3.96 20.00 19.74
CA PHE A 5 3.76 18.65 19.20
C PHE A 5 2.63 18.61 18.19
N LYS A 6 1.52 19.30 18.46
CA LYS A 6 0.36 19.34 17.54
C LYS A 6 0.72 19.94 16.18
N SER A 7 1.63 20.92 16.13
CA SER A 7 2.07 21.54 14.88
C SER A 7 2.95 20.61 14.02
N LYS A 8 3.56 19.59 14.63
CA LYS A 8 4.43 18.63 13.94
C LYS A 8 3.69 17.39 13.43
N VAL A 9 2.42 17.20 13.82
CA VAL A 9 1.63 16.02 13.45
C VAL A 9 0.53 16.38 12.48
N GLY A 10 0.53 15.69 11.32
CA GLY A 10 -0.60 15.62 10.40
C GLY A 10 -1.43 14.36 10.71
N TYR A 11 -2.74 14.50 10.70
CA TYR A 11 -3.66 13.39 10.92
C TYR A 11 -4.80 13.41 9.91
N LEU A 12 -4.99 12.31 9.23
CA LEU A 12 -6.11 12.03 8.36
C LEU A 12 -6.96 10.94 9.02
N PRO A 13 -8.11 11.23 9.61
CA PRO A 13 -9.03 10.21 10.11
C PRO A 13 -9.81 9.54 8.98
N GLU A 14 -10.28 8.31 9.20
CA GLU A 14 -11.18 7.59 8.28
C GLU A 14 -12.50 8.35 8.07
N GLU A 15 -13.08 8.86 9.14
CA GLU A 15 -14.30 9.67 9.07
C GLU A 15 -14.00 11.12 8.69
N ARG A 16 -14.88 11.70 7.87
CA ARG A 16 -14.69 13.06 7.36
C ARG A 16 -15.03 14.10 8.43
N GLY A 17 -13.97 14.76 8.95
CA GLY A 17 -14.07 15.81 9.95
C GLY A 17 -14.16 17.24 9.40
N LEU A 18 -14.53 17.42 8.11
CA LEU A 18 -14.57 18.74 7.48
C LEU A 18 -15.85 19.52 7.79
N TYR A 19 -15.75 20.83 7.95
CA TYR A 19 -16.88 21.72 8.14
C TYR A 19 -17.67 21.91 6.83
N LYS A 20 -18.80 21.25 6.70
CA LYS A 20 -19.57 21.14 5.44
C LYS A 20 -19.91 22.48 4.79
N LYS A 21 -20.21 23.52 5.60
CA LYS A 21 -20.64 24.86 5.11
C LYS A 21 -19.47 25.80 4.79
N MET A 22 -18.24 25.46 5.19
CA MET A 22 -17.05 26.23 4.86
C MET A 22 -16.65 26.04 3.39
N LYS A 23 -16.01 27.06 2.82
CA LYS A 23 -15.42 26.96 1.48
C LYS A 23 -14.13 26.14 1.54
N VAL A 24 -13.76 25.52 0.42
CA VAL A 24 -12.57 24.67 0.29
C VAL A 24 -11.32 25.40 0.75
N LEU A 25 -11.00 26.55 0.15
CA LEU A 25 -9.79 27.30 0.51
C LEU A 25 -9.83 27.78 1.97
N GLU A 26 -10.97 28.28 2.43
CA GLU A 26 -11.17 28.68 3.82
C GLU A 26 -10.89 27.51 4.79
N THR A 27 -11.37 26.31 4.46
CA THR A 27 -11.11 25.10 5.25
C THR A 27 -9.61 24.79 5.32
N LEU A 28 -8.92 24.83 4.20
CA LEU A 28 -7.46 24.56 4.16
C LEU A 28 -6.68 25.56 5.03
N LEU A 29 -6.99 26.86 4.89
CA LEU A 29 -6.33 27.91 5.68
C LEU A 29 -6.63 27.78 7.18
N TYR A 30 -7.89 27.53 7.53
CA TYR A 30 -8.32 27.33 8.91
C TYR A 30 -7.57 26.18 9.60
N PHE A 31 -7.50 24.99 8.96
CA PHE A 31 -6.76 23.87 9.53
C PHE A 31 -5.25 24.13 9.63
N ALA A 32 -4.68 24.87 8.68
CA ALA A 32 -3.28 25.25 8.74
C ALA A 32 -3.00 26.26 9.87
N GLU A 33 -3.91 27.20 10.13
CA GLU A 33 -3.81 28.15 11.25
C GLU A 33 -3.90 27.44 12.60
N LEU A 34 -4.78 26.44 12.75
CA LEU A 34 -4.82 25.59 13.95
C LEU A 34 -3.49 24.83 14.22
N LYS A 35 -2.67 24.68 13.17
CA LYS A 35 -1.33 24.09 13.23
C LYS A 35 -0.21 25.14 13.33
N GLY A 36 -0.56 26.42 13.59
CA GLY A 36 0.37 27.51 13.82
C GLY A 36 0.97 28.11 12.55
N LYS A 37 0.37 27.86 11.36
CA LYS A 37 0.78 28.50 10.11
C LYS A 37 -0.06 29.74 9.83
N SER A 38 0.55 30.82 9.33
CA SER A 38 -0.20 31.99 8.91
C SER A 38 -0.93 31.71 7.58
N ALA A 39 -2.19 32.18 7.46
CA ALA A 39 -2.96 32.05 6.23
C ALA A 39 -2.22 32.66 5.02
N LYS A 40 -1.51 33.78 5.24
CA LYS A 40 -0.73 34.46 4.20
C LYS A 40 0.38 33.57 3.64
N ASP A 41 1.12 32.89 4.54
CA ASP A 41 2.28 32.08 4.14
C ASP A 41 1.86 30.76 3.48
N ILE A 42 0.67 30.26 3.84
CA ILE A 42 0.22 28.94 3.39
C ILE A 42 -0.72 28.99 2.18
N SER A 43 -1.29 30.16 1.86
CA SER A 43 -2.31 30.31 0.82
C SER A 43 -1.81 29.86 -0.56
N GLN A 44 -0.60 30.23 -0.93
CA GLN A 44 -0.01 29.80 -2.20
C GLN A 44 0.13 28.28 -2.26
N LYS A 45 0.68 27.65 -1.21
CA LYS A 45 0.85 26.20 -1.11
C LYS A 45 -0.50 25.47 -1.14
N ALA A 46 -1.54 26.04 -0.51
CA ALA A 46 -2.89 25.49 -0.58
C ALA A 46 -3.41 25.47 -2.02
N MET A 47 -3.21 26.56 -2.77
CA MET A 47 -3.61 26.63 -4.18
C MET A 47 -2.81 25.66 -5.07
N GLU A 48 -1.51 25.48 -4.81
CA GLU A 48 -0.66 24.48 -5.50
C GLU A 48 -1.19 23.05 -5.28
N TYR A 49 -1.56 22.68 -4.05
CA TYR A 49 -2.18 21.38 -3.79
C TYR A 49 -3.55 21.24 -4.45
N LEU A 50 -4.38 22.28 -4.42
CA LEU A 50 -5.68 22.26 -5.11
C LEU A 50 -5.49 22.05 -6.62
N GLU A 51 -4.48 22.67 -7.23
CA GLU A 51 -4.15 22.47 -8.63
C GLU A 51 -3.67 21.02 -8.91
N ARG A 52 -2.78 20.48 -8.07
CA ARG A 52 -2.32 19.08 -8.19
C ARG A 52 -3.47 18.06 -8.12
N PHE A 53 -4.51 18.36 -7.35
CA PHE A 53 -5.69 17.49 -7.18
C PHE A 53 -6.86 17.82 -8.13
N ASP A 54 -6.64 18.72 -9.11
CA ASP A 54 -7.68 19.20 -10.04
C ASP A 54 -8.91 19.77 -9.32
N LEU A 55 -8.67 20.59 -8.29
CA LEU A 55 -9.69 21.24 -7.46
C LEU A 55 -9.55 22.75 -7.37
N LYS A 56 -8.66 23.36 -8.18
CA LYS A 56 -8.40 24.81 -8.16
C LYS A 56 -9.66 25.62 -8.41
N ASP A 57 -10.48 25.22 -9.38
CA ASP A 57 -11.75 25.86 -9.72
C ASP A 57 -12.82 25.69 -8.64
N ARG A 58 -12.60 24.79 -7.71
CA ARG A 58 -13.50 24.51 -6.57
C ARG A 58 -13.07 25.24 -5.29
N ALA A 59 -12.02 26.04 -5.31
CA ALA A 59 -11.48 26.74 -4.12
C ALA A 59 -12.56 27.55 -3.36
N ASN A 60 -13.54 28.12 -4.07
CA ASN A 60 -14.65 28.88 -3.50
C ASN A 60 -15.95 28.09 -3.31
N SER A 61 -15.98 26.81 -3.71
CA SER A 61 -17.14 25.94 -3.48
C SER A 61 -17.20 25.54 -2.00
N LYS A 62 -18.39 25.23 -1.48
CA LYS A 62 -18.54 24.66 -0.15
C LYS A 62 -18.12 23.19 -0.14
N ILE A 63 -17.66 22.70 1.02
CA ILE A 63 -17.29 21.31 1.20
C ILE A 63 -18.48 20.37 0.91
N GLU A 64 -19.70 20.74 1.29
CA GLU A 64 -20.91 19.95 1.03
C GLU A 64 -21.23 19.76 -0.46
N ASP A 65 -20.78 20.66 -1.32
CA ASP A 65 -20.99 20.62 -2.77
C ASP A 65 -20.01 19.68 -3.50
N LEU A 66 -19.02 19.14 -2.78
CA LEU A 66 -18.00 18.26 -3.35
C LEU A 66 -18.45 16.79 -3.29
N SER A 67 -18.03 16.02 -4.29
CA SER A 67 -18.13 14.55 -4.23
C SER A 67 -17.36 13.98 -3.04
N LYS A 68 -17.72 12.77 -2.61
CA LYS A 68 -17.03 12.07 -1.50
C LYS A 68 -15.52 11.96 -1.74
N GLY A 69 -15.07 11.63 -2.96
CA GLY A 69 -13.67 11.56 -3.31
C GLY A 69 -12.97 12.92 -3.23
N ASN A 70 -13.63 14.00 -3.68
CA ASN A 70 -13.07 15.34 -3.57
C ASN A 70 -12.97 15.83 -2.12
N GLN A 71 -13.95 15.48 -1.27
CA GLN A 71 -13.83 15.75 0.17
C GLN A 71 -12.65 15.00 0.80
N GLN A 72 -12.38 13.76 0.39
CA GLN A 72 -11.22 12.97 0.82
C GLN A 72 -9.90 13.66 0.43
N LYS A 73 -9.81 14.17 -0.80
CA LYS A 73 -8.64 14.95 -1.24
C LYS A 73 -8.41 16.20 -0.37
N ILE A 74 -9.47 16.97 -0.10
CA ILE A 74 -9.36 18.15 0.76
C ILE A 74 -8.91 17.77 2.16
N GLN A 75 -9.47 16.72 2.75
CA GLN A 75 -9.09 16.22 4.06
C GLN A 75 -7.62 15.77 4.11
N PHE A 76 -7.14 15.09 3.04
CA PHE A 76 -5.73 14.75 2.92
C PHE A 76 -4.85 16.00 2.84
N ILE A 77 -5.23 17.00 2.03
CA ILE A 77 -4.48 18.27 1.95
C ILE A 77 -4.40 18.94 3.32
N THR A 78 -5.49 18.98 4.10
CA THR A 78 -5.44 19.57 5.46
C THR A 78 -4.42 18.86 6.36
N SER A 79 -4.23 17.56 6.19
CA SER A 79 -3.29 16.79 7.02
C SER A 79 -1.82 17.05 6.69
N ILE A 80 -1.50 17.52 5.48
CA ILE A 80 -0.11 17.70 5.00
C ILE A 80 0.29 19.16 4.78
N LEU A 81 -0.67 20.08 4.69
CA LEU A 81 -0.45 21.47 4.26
C LEU A 81 0.54 22.22 5.15
N HIS A 82 0.50 21.99 6.46
CA HIS A 82 1.37 22.61 7.46
C HIS A 82 2.78 22.02 7.51
N ASP A 83 3.11 21.07 6.61
CA ASP A 83 4.40 20.37 6.50
C ASP A 83 4.80 19.60 7.77
N PRO A 84 4.00 18.62 8.22
CA PRO A 84 4.26 17.86 9.44
C PRO A 84 5.56 17.05 9.36
N GLU A 85 6.15 16.75 10.53
CA GLU A 85 7.25 15.78 10.68
C GLU A 85 6.71 14.34 10.76
N PHE A 86 5.54 14.18 11.41
CA PHE A 86 4.83 12.90 11.57
C PHE A 86 3.49 12.97 10.88
N LEU A 87 3.16 11.94 10.11
CA LEU A 87 1.89 11.83 9.40
C LEU A 87 1.20 10.53 9.76
N ILE A 88 -0.03 10.62 10.25
CA ILE A 88 -0.89 9.48 10.55
C ILE A 88 -2.04 9.50 9.54
N LEU A 89 -2.16 8.44 8.75
CA LEU A 89 -3.14 8.29 7.67
C LEU A 89 -4.01 7.07 7.94
N ASP A 90 -5.28 7.29 8.20
CA ASP A 90 -6.26 6.24 8.42
C ASP A 90 -7.11 6.06 7.17
N GLU A 91 -7.00 4.90 6.51
CA GLU A 91 -7.64 4.56 5.24
C GLU A 91 -7.61 5.69 4.17
N PRO A 92 -6.43 6.23 3.83
CA PRO A 92 -6.33 7.44 3.00
C PRO A 92 -6.85 7.27 1.58
N PHE A 93 -6.93 6.04 1.07
CA PHE A 93 -7.36 5.73 -0.30
C PHE A 93 -8.86 5.51 -0.43
N SER A 94 -9.60 5.52 0.70
CA SER A 94 -11.04 5.25 0.72
C SER A 94 -11.83 6.23 -0.15
N GLY A 95 -12.60 5.68 -1.11
CA GLY A 95 -13.47 6.46 -1.98
C GLY A 95 -12.78 7.28 -3.07
N LEU A 96 -11.50 7.02 -3.33
CA LEU A 96 -10.74 7.59 -4.45
C LEU A 96 -10.80 6.67 -5.69
N ASP A 97 -10.82 7.29 -6.86
CA ASP A 97 -10.59 6.61 -8.12
C ASP A 97 -9.08 6.28 -8.33
N PRO A 98 -8.73 5.43 -9.30
CA PRO A 98 -7.33 5.00 -9.51
C PRO A 98 -6.36 6.16 -9.79
N ILE A 99 -6.77 7.21 -10.50
CA ILE A 99 -5.93 8.36 -10.84
C ILE A 99 -5.58 9.15 -9.56
N ASN A 100 -6.59 9.45 -8.75
CA ASN A 100 -6.41 10.17 -7.50
C ASN A 100 -5.67 9.35 -6.44
N THR A 101 -5.87 8.04 -6.43
CA THR A 101 -5.11 7.10 -5.60
C THR A 101 -3.62 7.11 -5.97
N SER A 102 -3.28 7.13 -7.27
CA SER A 102 -1.89 7.23 -7.73
C SER A 102 -1.25 8.55 -7.29
N LEU A 103 -1.94 9.68 -7.49
CA LEU A 103 -1.46 10.99 -7.08
C LEU A 103 -1.19 11.07 -5.56
N LEU A 104 -2.13 10.57 -4.75
CA LEU A 104 -1.97 10.55 -3.30
C LEU A 104 -0.79 9.67 -2.88
N THR A 105 -0.63 8.51 -3.53
CA THR A 105 0.52 7.61 -3.34
C THR A 105 1.84 8.32 -3.64
N ASP A 106 1.91 9.07 -4.75
CA ASP A 106 3.12 9.80 -5.14
C ASP A 106 3.47 10.88 -4.12
N ILE A 107 2.48 11.60 -3.58
CA ILE A 107 2.70 12.59 -2.52
C ILE A 107 3.21 11.93 -1.23
N ILE A 108 2.67 10.78 -0.84
CA ILE A 108 3.15 10.01 0.32
C ILE A 108 4.62 9.61 0.11
N ILE A 109 4.98 9.12 -1.08
CA ILE A 109 6.36 8.77 -1.43
C ILE A 109 7.27 10.00 -1.41
N GLU A 110 6.82 11.16 -1.92
CA GLU A 110 7.56 12.42 -1.83
C GLU A 110 7.85 12.81 -0.37
N MET A 111 6.86 12.68 0.51
CA MET A 111 7.02 12.98 1.94
C MET A 111 7.99 12.00 2.61
N LYS A 112 7.89 10.71 2.32
CA LYS A 112 8.83 9.69 2.79
C LYS A 112 10.26 10.01 2.36
N LYS A 113 10.48 10.39 1.09
CA LYS A 113 11.81 10.81 0.58
C LYS A 113 12.35 12.07 1.27
N LYS A 114 11.49 12.94 1.78
CA LYS A 114 11.87 14.11 2.60
C LYS A 114 12.17 13.76 4.06
N GLY A 115 12.17 12.48 4.43
CA GLY A 115 12.46 12.00 5.78
C GLY A 115 11.31 12.14 6.77
N LYS A 116 10.07 12.35 6.30
CA LYS A 116 8.89 12.36 7.19
C LYS A 116 8.59 10.95 7.70
N VAL A 117 8.15 10.85 8.94
CA VAL A 117 7.68 9.59 9.53
C VAL A 117 6.19 9.43 9.23
N ILE A 118 5.82 8.31 8.60
CA ILE A 118 4.44 8.07 8.16
C ILE A 118 3.93 6.78 8.77
N ILE A 119 2.78 6.86 9.43
CA ILE A 119 1.99 5.71 9.90
C ILE A 119 0.75 5.64 9.01
N LEU A 120 0.54 4.48 8.39
CA LEU A 120 -0.55 4.22 7.46
C LEU A 120 -1.36 3.02 7.95
N SER A 121 -2.66 3.20 8.18
CA SER A 121 -3.60 2.07 8.31
C SER A 121 -4.30 1.84 6.97
N THR A 122 -4.39 0.60 6.54
CA THR A 122 -5.15 0.22 5.34
C THR A 122 -5.43 -1.28 5.32
N HIS A 123 -6.58 -1.65 4.74
CA HIS A 123 -6.90 -3.03 4.37
C HIS A 123 -6.43 -3.38 2.95
N LEU A 124 -5.93 -2.40 2.20
CA LEU A 124 -5.42 -2.57 0.83
C LEU A 124 -3.93 -2.95 0.87
N MET A 125 -3.65 -4.25 0.92
CA MET A 125 -2.30 -4.78 1.16
C MET A 125 -1.29 -4.41 0.08
N ASP A 126 -1.72 -4.23 -1.17
CA ASP A 126 -0.85 -3.77 -2.27
C ASP A 126 -0.25 -2.38 -1.99
N PHE A 127 -1.02 -1.48 -1.34
CA PHE A 127 -0.50 -0.17 -0.95
C PHE A 127 0.43 -0.26 0.25
N ALA A 128 0.16 -1.14 1.21
CA ALA A 128 1.08 -1.42 2.31
C ALA A 128 2.42 -1.95 1.78
N GLU A 129 2.40 -2.89 0.82
CA GLU A 129 3.62 -3.38 0.16
C GLU A 129 4.40 -2.30 -0.57
N ARG A 130 3.70 -1.39 -1.23
CA ARG A 130 4.32 -0.33 -2.03
C ARG A 130 4.89 0.81 -1.20
N LEU A 131 4.28 1.12 -0.06
CA LEU A 131 4.56 2.34 0.71
C LEU A 131 5.36 2.10 1.98
N CYS A 132 5.18 0.94 2.64
CA CYS A 132 5.69 0.70 3.98
C CYS A 132 7.05 -0.01 3.96
N ASP A 133 7.94 0.39 4.89
CA ASP A 133 9.19 -0.32 5.18
C ASP A 133 8.98 -1.39 6.25
N ASN A 134 8.09 -1.08 7.22
CA ASN A 134 7.71 -1.96 8.31
C ASN A 134 6.19 -2.10 8.30
N ILE A 135 5.71 -3.27 8.68
CA ILE A 135 4.28 -3.56 8.80
C ILE A 135 3.96 -4.17 10.17
N ALA A 136 2.76 -3.91 10.64
CA ALA A 136 2.11 -4.64 11.71
C ALA A 136 0.74 -5.10 11.21
N MET A 137 0.50 -6.39 11.18
CA MET A 137 -0.75 -6.98 10.73
C MET A 137 -1.59 -7.36 11.93
N ILE A 138 -2.83 -6.89 11.96
CA ILE A 138 -3.73 -7.03 13.12
C ILE A 138 -4.95 -7.86 12.69
N ASP A 139 -5.25 -8.89 13.46
CA ASP A 139 -6.50 -9.66 13.34
C ASP A 139 -7.14 -9.85 14.73
N LYS A 140 -8.44 -9.64 14.82
CA LYS A 140 -9.23 -9.78 16.07
C LYS A 140 -8.60 -9.07 17.28
N GLY A 141 -7.93 -7.92 17.06
CA GLY A 141 -7.26 -7.14 18.11
C GLY A 141 -5.86 -7.63 18.49
N ASN A 142 -5.35 -8.70 17.87
CA ASN A 142 -4.01 -9.23 18.10
C ASN A 142 -3.07 -8.88 16.95
N ILE A 143 -1.81 -8.61 17.26
CA ILE A 143 -0.77 -8.48 16.25
C ILE A 143 -0.33 -9.88 15.84
N ILE A 144 -0.71 -10.30 14.61
CA ILE A 144 -0.37 -11.62 14.06
C ILE A 144 0.96 -11.62 13.31
N LEU A 145 1.42 -10.46 12.87
CA LEU A 145 2.69 -10.29 12.17
C LEU A 145 3.22 -8.87 12.39
N ASN A 146 4.53 -8.75 12.64
CA ASN A 146 5.19 -7.46 12.82
C ASN A 146 6.65 -7.55 12.36
N GLY A 147 7.14 -6.53 11.66
CA GLY A 147 8.54 -6.42 11.27
C GLY A 147 8.78 -5.71 9.95
N ARG A 148 10.01 -5.80 9.45
CA ARG A 148 10.37 -5.23 8.15
C ARG A 148 9.73 -6.02 7.02
N LEU A 149 9.12 -5.32 6.08
CA LEU A 149 8.39 -5.93 4.96
C LEU A 149 9.25 -6.94 4.19
N ASN A 150 10.48 -6.57 3.85
CA ASN A 150 11.38 -7.46 3.09
C ASN A 150 11.76 -8.72 3.87
N GLU A 151 12.00 -8.61 5.19
CA GLU A 151 12.33 -9.76 6.04
C GLU A 151 11.13 -10.70 6.17
N ILE A 152 9.93 -10.12 6.31
CA ILE A 152 8.68 -10.88 6.35
C ILE A 152 8.49 -11.62 5.03
N LYS A 153 8.56 -10.90 3.90
CA LYS A 153 8.39 -11.52 2.57
C LYS A 153 9.41 -12.64 2.34
N SER A 154 10.68 -12.43 2.72
CA SER A 154 11.72 -13.49 2.61
C SER A 154 11.41 -14.71 3.49
N LYS A 155 10.87 -14.50 4.70
CA LYS A 155 10.52 -15.60 5.61
C LYS A 155 9.37 -16.45 5.08
N TYR A 156 8.40 -15.82 4.42
CA TYR A 156 7.22 -16.48 3.85
C TYR A 156 7.36 -16.72 2.34
N ALA A 157 8.49 -16.33 1.72
CA ALA A 157 8.73 -16.58 0.31
C ALA A 157 8.51 -18.07 0.01
N ASN A 158 7.43 -18.33 -0.70
CA ASN A 158 7.23 -19.64 -1.28
C ASN A 158 8.24 -19.75 -2.42
N LYS A 159 8.99 -20.86 -2.42
CA LYS A 159 9.89 -21.22 -3.51
C LYS A 159 9.12 -21.57 -4.79
N ASN A 160 7.96 -20.95 -4.97
CA ASN A 160 7.02 -21.17 -6.07
C ASN A 160 7.28 -20.12 -7.16
N ILE A 161 7.48 -20.60 -8.36
CA ILE A 161 7.72 -19.77 -9.54
C ILE A 161 6.57 -20.00 -10.50
N THR A 162 5.92 -18.94 -10.96
CA THR A 162 4.92 -19.05 -12.01
C THR A 162 5.57 -18.79 -13.36
N ILE A 163 5.47 -19.73 -14.26
CA ILE A 163 5.96 -19.58 -15.63
C ILE A 163 4.84 -19.72 -16.67
N ALA A 164 4.99 -19.02 -17.78
CA ALA A 164 4.29 -19.32 -19.02
C ALA A 164 5.35 -19.51 -20.11
N ALA A 165 5.36 -20.67 -20.72
CA ALA A 165 6.33 -20.99 -21.76
C ALA A 165 5.64 -21.79 -22.89
N LYS A 166 6.15 -21.64 -24.13
CA LYS A 166 5.76 -22.45 -25.27
C LYS A 166 6.88 -23.42 -25.59
N GLY A 167 6.55 -24.69 -25.73
CA GLY A 167 7.48 -25.80 -26.00
C GLY A 167 7.20 -27.00 -25.09
N ASP A 168 8.07 -28.00 -25.16
CA ASP A 168 7.96 -29.18 -24.32
C ASP A 168 8.55 -28.93 -22.93
N VAL A 169 7.69 -28.95 -21.92
CA VAL A 169 8.03 -28.67 -20.51
C VAL A 169 8.16 -29.93 -19.66
N SER A 170 8.07 -31.13 -20.27
CA SER A 170 8.07 -32.42 -19.56
C SER A 170 9.33 -32.66 -18.73
N PHE A 171 10.48 -32.09 -19.16
CA PHE A 171 11.75 -32.20 -18.47
C PHE A 171 11.76 -31.52 -17.08
N LEU A 172 10.85 -30.58 -16.81
CA LEU A 172 10.83 -29.83 -15.54
C LEU A 172 10.69 -30.74 -14.33
N ASN A 173 9.88 -31.81 -14.43
CA ASN A 173 9.72 -32.80 -13.37
C ASN A 173 10.98 -33.65 -13.12
N SER A 174 11.93 -33.66 -14.04
CA SER A 174 13.19 -34.44 -13.90
C SER A 174 14.35 -33.62 -13.32
N LEU A 175 14.15 -32.31 -13.12
CA LEU A 175 15.18 -31.45 -12.57
C LEU A 175 15.36 -31.70 -11.06
N PRO A 176 16.60 -31.94 -10.57
CA PRO A 176 16.84 -32.34 -9.19
C PRO A 176 16.51 -31.26 -8.15
N PHE A 177 16.40 -30.02 -8.58
CA PHE A 177 16.08 -28.86 -7.75
C PHE A 177 14.59 -28.44 -7.82
N VAL A 178 13.77 -29.15 -8.59
CA VAL A 178 12.32 -28.95 -8.67
C VAL A 178 11.61 -29.93 -7.74
N GLU A 179 10.82 -29.40 -6.79
CA GLU A 179 10.05 -30.18 -5.84
C GLU A 179 8.71 -30.63 -6.43
N SER A 180 8.02 -29.72 -7.12
CA SER A 180 6.74 -30.01 -7.77
C SER A 180 6.48 -29.06 -8.94
N VAL A 181 5.67 -29.53 -9.90
CA VAL A 181 5.16 -28.75 -11.04
C VAL A 181 3.64 -28.91 -11.08
N GLU A 182 2.93 -27.80 -10.98
CA GLU A 182 1.48 -27.74 -11.06
C GLU A 182 1.06 -26.99 -12.33
N ASN A 183 0.04 -27.49 -13.05
CA ASN A 183 -0.40 -26.92 -14.30
C ASN A 183 -1.71 -26.15 -14.12
N PHE A 184 -1.72 -24.86 -14.47
CA PHE A 184 -2.87 -23.97 -14.36
C PHE A 184 -3.33 -23.47 -15.75
N GLY A 185 -3.42 -24.37 -16.71
CA GLY A 185 -3.80 -24.07 -18.08
C GLY A 185 -2.68 -23.39 -18.86
N ASN A 186 -2.71 -22.07 -18.99
CA ASN A 186 -1.69 -21.31 -19.74
C ASN A 186 -0.44 -20.97 -18.92
N THR A 187 -0.42 -21.29 -17.62
CA THR A 187 0.69 -21.07 -16.70
C THR A 187 1.00 -22.31 -15.90
N MET A 188 2.22 -22.41 -15.41
CA MET A 188 2.66 -23.49 -14.53
C MET A 188 3.26 -22.91 -13.25
N GLY A 189 2.90 -23.49 -12.12
CA GLY A 189 3.55 -23.26 -10.82
C GLY A 189 4.67 -24.28 -10.64
N ILE A 190 5.88 -23.80 -10.39
CA ILE A 190 7.04 -24.66 -10.15
C ILE A 190 7.57 -24.34 -8.77
N LYS A 191 7.66 -25.36 -7.92
CA LYS A 191 8.25 -25.24 -6.59
C LYS A 191 9.69 -25.74 -6.65
N VAL A 192 10.63 -24.91 -6.19
CA VAL A 192 12.06 -25.24 -6.16
C VAL A 192 12.54 -25.41 -4.71
N ASN A 193 13.66 -26.13 -4.52
CA ASN A 193 14.19 -26.45 -3.20
C ASN A 193 14.80 -25.24 -2.49
N SER A 194 15.39 -24.29 -3.23
CA SER A 194 16.02 -23.09 -2.68
C SER A 194 15.88 -21.88 -3.60
N GLU A 195 16.06 -20.64 -3.07
CA GLU A 195 16.06 -19.43 -3.87
C GLU A 195 17.15 -19.41 -4.97
N ASN A 196 18.31 -20.05 -4.71
CA ASN A 196 19.39 -20.16 -5.71
C ASN A 196 18.95 -20.99 -6.92
N ASP A 197 18.01 -21.92 -6.74
CA ASP A 197 17.51 -22.80 -7.80
C ASP A 197 16.64 -22.05 -8.81
N ILE A 198 16.16 -20.83 -8.46
CA ILE A 198 15.42 -19.96 -9.37
C ILE A 198 16.25 -19.63 -10.62
N GLN A 199 17.53 -19.31 -10.42
CA GLN A 199 18.43 -19.02 -11.53
C GLN A 199 18.75 -20.27 -12.36
N LEU A 200 18.86 -21.42 -11.69
CA LEU A 200 19.04 -22.71 -12.37
C LEU A 200 17.81 -23.07 -13.22
N LEU A 201 16.61 -22.81 -12.70
CA LEU A 201 15.37 -23.02 -13.45
C LEU A 201 15.32 -22.13 -14.69
N LEU A 202 15.58 -20.82 -14.54
CA LEU A 202 15.59 -19.89 -15.68
C LEU A 202 16.59 -20.34 -16.76
N LYS A 203 17.78 -20.77 -16.35
CA LYS A 203 18.78 -21.32 -17.26
C LYS A 203 18.29 -22.60 -17.94
N ALA A 204 17.71 -23.54 -17.20
CA ALA A 204 17.17 -24.77 -17.77
C ALA A 204 16.07 -24.52 -18.82
N LEU A 205 15.20 -23.53 -18.58
CA LEU A 205 14.17 -23.12 -19.55
C LEU A 205 14.78 -22.59 -20.86
N THR A 206 15.84 -21.77 -20.77
CA THR A 206 16.51 -21.19 -21.93
C THR A 206 17.35 -22.23 -22.70
N ASP A 207 18.05 -23.11 -21.98
CA ASP A 207 18.89 -24.16 -22.57
C ASP A 207 18.06 -25.20 -23.34
N ASN A 208 16.78 -25.39 -22.97
CA ASN A 208 15.83 -26.25 -23.67
C ASN A 208 15.02 -25.53 -24.77
N ASN A 209 15.46 -24.34 -25.20
CA ASN A 209 14.85 -23.55 -26.28
C ASN A 209 13.38 -23.22 -26.08
N LEU A 210 12.92 -23.11 -24.82
CA LEU A 210 11.55 -22.70 -24.53
C LEU A 210 11.37 -21.19 -24.79
N ILE A 211 10.24 -20.84 -25.37
CA ILE A 211 9.84 -19.42 -25.46
C ILE A 211 9.12 -19.05 -24.17
N VAL A 212 9.87 -18.46 -23.22
CA VAL A 212 9.32 -18.01 -21.95
C VAL A 212 8.60 -16.67 -22.16
N THR A 213 7.29 -16.65 -21.93
CA THR A 213 6.46 -15.43 -22.05
C THR A 213 6.14 -14.80 -20.69
N LYS A 214 6.25 -15.57 -19.61
CA LYS A 214 6.16 -15.11 -18.23
C LYS A 214 7.13 -15.92 -17.38
N PHE A 215 7.89 -15.24 -16.54
CA PHE A 215 8.70 -15.84 -15.49
C PHE A 215 8.54 -14.94 -14.26
N ASP A 216 7.80 -15.42 -13.29
CA ASP A 216 7.48 -14.71 -12.07
C ASP A 216 7.97 -15.57 -10.90
N ALA A 217 9.13 -15.20 -10.38
CA ALA A 217 9.68 -15.79 -9.16
C ALA A 217 9.03 -15.08 -7.97
N ASN A 218 7.81 -15.49 -7.67
CA ASN A 218 6.91 -14.78 -6.78
C ASN A 218 7.51 -14.60 -5.38
N THR A 219 7.80 -13.38 -5.05
CA THR A 219 7.78 -12.94 -3.66
C THR A 219 6.32 -12.98 -3.22
N ILE A 220 5.98 -13.86 -2.29
CA ILE A 220 4.64 -13.95 -1.71
C ILE A 220 4.08 -12.56 -1.39
N SER A 221 2.83 -12.31 -1.73
CA SER A 221 2.16 -11.06 -1.42
C SER A 221 1.78 -10.99 0.07
N LEU A 222 1.66 -9.78 0.62
CA LEU A 222 1.12 -9.61 1.98
C LEU A 222 -0.28 -10.22 2.12
N HIS A 223 -1.07 -10.19 1.05
CA HIS A 223 -2.40 -10.80 1.03
C HIS A 223 -2.33 -12.32 1.23
N GLU A 224 -1.44 -13.02 0.52
CA GLU A 224 -1.24 -14.46 0.67
C GLU A 224 -0.70 -14.81 2.06
N ILE A 225 0.22 -14.02 2.60
CA ILE A 225 0.71 -14.17 3.98
C ILE A 225 -0.44 -14.02 4.97
N PHE A 226 -1.29 -13.00 4.81
CA PHE A 226 -2.45 -12.79 5.68
C PHE A 226 -3.41 -13.97 5.64
N VAL A 227 -3.80 -14.43 4.45
CA VAL A 227 -4.70 -15.56 4.28
C VAL A 227 -4.12 -16.82 4.91
N SER A 228 -2.82 -17.06 4.79
CA SER A 228 -2.17 -18.23 5.40
C SER A 228 -2.19 -18.18 6.92
N LEU A 229 -1.99 -17.00 7.52
CA LEU A 229 -1.98 -16.83 8.97
C LEU A 229 -3.39 -16.82 9.56
N ALA A 230 -4.32 -16.06 8.99
CA ALA A 230 -5.71 -16.01 9.44
C ALA A 230 -6.46 -17.34 9.17
N GLY A 231 -6.08 -18.08 8.11
CA GLY A 231 -6.68 -19.38 7.76
C GLY A 231 -6.25 -20.52 8.67
N THR A 232 -5.06 -20.46 9.25
CA THR A 232 -4.58 -21.47 10.22
C THR A 232 -5.36 -21.43 11.54
N GLU A 233 -5.74 -20.26 12.03
CA GLU A 233 -6.56 -20.13 13.25
C GLU A 233 -7.98 -20.72 13.09
N ILE A 234 -8.58 -20.63 11.89
CA ILE A 234 -9.92 -21.20 11.63
C ILE A 234 -9.91 -22.74 11.75
N ASN A 235 -8.79 -23.38 11.46
CA ASN A 235 -8.65 -24.83 11.56
C ASN A 235 -8.35 -25.31 13.00
N GLU A 236 -7.68 -24.51 13.83
CA GLU A 236 -7.42 -24.82 15.24
C GLU A 236 -8.69 -24.70 16.10
N GLU A 237 -9.54 -23.69 15.85
CA GLU A 237 -10.82 -23.57 16.55
C GLU A 237 -11.83 -24.67 16.20
N LYS A 238 -11.75 -25.28 15.01
CA LYS A 238 -12.59 -26.41 14.61
C LYS A 238 -12.09 -27.77 15.09
N GLY A 239 -10.83 -27.86 15.51
CA GLY A 239 -10.20 -29.09 16.04
C GLY A 239 -10.38 -29.28 17.55
N GLY A 240 -10.92 -28.31 18.27
CA GLY A 240 -11.04 -28.30 19.73
C GLY A 240 -12.37 -28.82 20.33
N VAL A 241 -13.25 -29.44 19.54
CA VAL A 241 -14.48 -30.07 20.03
C VAL A 241 -14.36 -31.59 19.88
N LYS A 242 -13.87 -32.20 20.92
CA LYS A 242 -14.05 -33.61 21.24
C LYS A 242 -14.47 -33.77 22.69
#